data_64dd998863d984299a83ebdc11a34e15
#
_entry.id   64dd998863d984299a83ebdc11a34e15
#
_cell.length_a   1.000
_cell.length_b   1.000
_cell.length_c   1.000
_cell.angle_alpha   90.00
_cell.angle_beta   90.00
_cell.angle_gamma   90.00
#
_symmetry.space_group_name_H-M   'P 1'
#
loop_
_entity.id
_entity.type
_entity.pdbx_description
1 polymer ?
#
loop_
_entity_poly.entity_id
_entity_poly.type
_entity_poly.pdbx_seq_one_letter_code
_entity_poly.pdbx_strand_id
1 'polypeptide(L)'
;MSYLSQALAFLIETLFGLYIFLVLLRFLLQLTHADFYNPFSQFVVRLTNAPLLPLRRLVPGFMGIDLASAVLLLMLEALKIALDALVQGAVPHPAGLLILSFADLIRMTLYVLIGAIFVRVLLGWINPYGEHPLTDLTVHLTEPFMRPARRLLPLISGIDLSPIIVVIVFELVDILVVGPLHQLGIALL
;
A
#
# COMPACT_ATOMS: atom_id res chain seq x y z
N MET A 1 -17.35 12.78 21.38
CA MET A 1 -17.83 11.68 20.48
C MET A 1 -18.62 10.69 21.30
N SER A 2 -19.76 10.19 20.79
CA SER A 2 -20.50 9.09 21.42
C SER A 2 -19.76 7.75 21.23
N TYR A 3 -20.00 6.77 22.09
CA TYR A 3 -19.44 5.41 21.89
C TYR A 3 -19.87 4.81 20.56
N LEU A 4 -21.07 5.15 20.09
CA LEU A 4 -21.58 4.70 18.79
C LEU A 4 -20.76 5.29 17.62
N SER A 5 -20.45 6.60 17.65
CA SER A 5 -19.63 7.19 16.59
C SER A 5 -18.20 6.63 16.55
N GLN A 6 -17.62 6.34 17.73
CA GLN A 6 -16.30 5.66 17.79
C GLN A 6 -16.36 4.25 17.21
N ALA A 7 -17.41 3.48 17.52
CA ALA A 7 -17.59 2.14 16.97
C ALA A 7 -17.79 2.16 15.44
N LEU A 8 -18.57 3.11 14.93
CA LEU A 8 -18.76 3.27 13.49
C LEU A 8 -17.47 3.69 12.78
N ALA A 9 -16.73 4.65 13.33
CA ALA A 9 -15.42 5.06 12.79
C ALA A 9 -14.45 3.88 12.74
N PHE A 10 -14.37 3.08 13.81
CA PHE A 10 -13.54 1.87 13.84
C PHE A 10 -13.94 0.84 12.77
N LEU A 11 -15.24 0.62 12.56
CA LEU A 11 -15.71 -0.29 11.51
C LEU A 11 -15.38 0.22 10.10
N ILE A 12 -15.57 1.52 9.84
CA ILE A 12 -15.21 2.16 8.57
C ILE A 12 -13.70 1.98 8.33
N GLU A 13 -12.87 2.38 9.28
CA GLU A 13 -11.41 2.28 9.18
C GLU A 13 -10.96 0.85 8.92
N THR A 14 -11.51 -0.12 9.67
CA THR A 14 -11.10 -1.53 9.56
C THR A 14 -11.53 -2.16 8.23
N LEU A 15 -12.81 -2.00 7.84
CA LEU A 15 -13.33 -2.65 6.64
C LEU A 15 -12.79 -2.02 5.36
N PHE A 16 -12.77 -0.69 5.29
CA PHE A 16 -12.18 0.02 4.15
C PHE A 16 -10.68 -0.18 4.10
N GLY A 17 -9.98 -0.03 5.23
CA GLY A 17 -8.53 -0.21 5.31
C GLY A 17 -8.09 -1.59 4.82
N LEU A 18 -8.77 -2.66 5.25
CA LEU A 18 -8.49 -4.01 4.77
C LEU A 18 -8.73 -4.15 3.26
N TYR A 19 -9.83 -3.59 2.75
CA TYR A 19 -10.12 -3.69 1.33
C TYR A 19 -9.18 -2.86 0.47
N ILE A 20 -8.85 -1.64 0.89
CA ILE A 20 -7.85 -0.77 0.26
C ILE A 20 -6.48 -1.45 0.24
N PHE A 21 -6.08 -2.09 1.34
CA PHE A 21 -4.86 -2.89 1.41
C PHE A 21 -4.82 -3.98 0.33
N LEU A 22 -5.91 -4.73 0.13
CA LEU A 22 -5.98 -5.77 -0.90
C LEU A 22 -5.88 -5.20 -2.32
N VAL A 23 -6.57 -4.09 -2.60
CA VAL A 23 -6.49 -3.41 -3.91
C VAL A 23 -5.09 -2.83 -4.14
N LEU A 24 -4.48 -2.25 -3.10
CA LEU A 24 -3.11 -1.73 -3.15
C LEU A 24 -2.09 -2.85 -3.39
N LEU A 25 -2.22 -3.96 -2.68
CA LEU A 25 -1.35 -5.12 -2.87
C LEU A 25 -1.44 -5.62 -4.32
N ARG A 26 -2.66 -5.74 -4.88
CA ARG A 26 -2.85 -6.09 -6.29
C ARG A 26 -2.14 -5.10 -7.22
N PHE A 27 -2.32 -3.81 -6.99
CA PHE A 27 -1.69 -2.76 -7.79
C PHE A 27 -0.16 -2.88 -7.77
N LEU A 28 0.43 -3.07 -6.58
CA LEU A 28 1.88 -3.21 -6.41
C LEU A 28 2.41 -4.50 -7.05
N LEU A 29 1.72 -5.63 -6.90
CA LEU A 29 2.09 -6.90 -7.53
C LEU A 29 2.10 -6.78 -9.07
N GLN A 30 1.12 -6.08 -9.63
CA GLN A 30 1.08 -5.80 -11.07
C GLN A 30 2.21 -4.86 -11.50
N LEU A 31 2.47 -3.80 -10.73
CA LEU A 31 3.52 -2.81 -11.03
C LEU A 31 4.92 -3.44 -11.01
N THR A 32 5.15 -4.40 -10.11
CA THR A 32 6.43 -5.13 -9.97
C THR A 32 6.52 -6.38 -10.84
N HIS A 33 5.51 -6.64 -11.70
CA HIS A 33 5.44 -7.82 -12.56
C HIS A 33 5.59 -9.13 -11.79
N ALA A 34 5.03 -9.20 -10.58
CA ALA A 34 5.01 -10.41 -9.78
C ALA A 34 4.22 -11.52 -10.48
N ASP A 35 4.57 -12.79 -10.16
CA ASP A 35 3.92 -13.94 -10.80
C ASP A 35 2.42 -13.97 -10.51
N PHE A 36 1.64 -13.89 -11.61
CA PHE A 36 0.19 -13.94 -11.57
C PHE A 36 -0.35 -15.32 -11.18
N TYR A 37 0.39 -16.40 -11.47
CA TYR A 37 -0.02 -17.77 -11.15
C TYR A 37 0.21 -18.15 -9.69
N ASN A 38 0.91 -17.30 -8.94
CA ASN A 38 1.09 -17.46 -7.50
C ASN A 38 -0.27 -17.52 -6.78
N PRO A 39 -0.51 -18.50 -5.87
CA PRO A 39 -1.78 -18.64 -5.16
C PRO A 39 -2.24 -17.39 -4.41
N PHE A 40 -1.30 -16.65 -3.80
CA PHE A 40 -1.61 -15.40 -3.10
C PHE A 40 -2.01 -14.28 -4.07
N SER A 41 -1.32 -14.15 -5.22
CA SER A 41 -1.71 -13.21 -6.27
C SER A 41 -3.13 -13.50 -6.76
N GLN A 42 -3.45 -14.76 -7.01
CA GLN A 42 -4.79 -15.19 -7.44
C GLN A 42 -5.86 -14.91 -6.39
N PHE A 43 -5.57 -15.14 -5.11
CA PHE A 43 -6.48 -14.82 -4.01
C PHE A 43 -6.81 -13.32 -3.99
N VAL A 44 -5.79 -12.46 -4.02
CA VAL A 44 -5.97 -11.00 -4.05
C VAL A 44 -6.76 -10.55 -5.29
N VAL A 45 -6.45 -11.13 -6.46
CA VAL A 45 -7.17 -10.84 -7.71
C VAL A 45 -8.65 -11.23 -7.62
N ARG A 46 -8.98 -12.39 -7.07
CA ARG A 46 -10.38 -12.84 -6.91
C ARG A 46 -11.18 -11.89 -6.04
N LEU A 47 -10.62 -11.45 -4.91
CA LEU A 47 -11.31 -10.54 -3.98
C LEU A 47 -11.50 -9.14 -4.54
N THR A 48 -10.61 -8.68 -5.41
CA THR A 48 -10.61 -7.30 -5.92
C THR A 48 -11.22 -7.16 -7.32
N ASN A 49 -11.54 -8.26 -8.01
CA ASN A 49 -12.09 -8.23 -9.37
C ASN A 49 -13.46 -7.55 -9.46
N ALA A 50 -14.33 -7.73 -8.46
CA ALA A 50 -15.71 -7.26 -8.53
C ALA A 50 -15.84 -5.76 -8.91
N PRO A 51 -15.21 -4.81 -8.20
CA PRO A 51 -15.28 -3.39 -8.58
C PRO A 51 -14.30 -3.03 -9.72
N LEU A 52 -13.19 -3.76 -9.89
CA LEU A 52 -12.20 -3.43 -10.90
C LEU A 52 -12.62 -3.77 -12.32
N LEU A 53 -13.34 -4.86 -12.54
CA LEU A 53 -13.75 -5.28 -13.87
C LEU A 53 -14.60 -4.22 -14.59
N PRO A 54 -15.66 -3.62 -13.97
CA PRO A 54 -16.38 -2.54 -14.60
C PRO A 54 -15.54 -1.28 -14.78
N LEU A 55 -14.66 -0.95 -13.82
CA LEU A 55 -13.85 0.25 -13.89
C LEU A 55 -12.80 0.18 -15.00
N ARG A 56 -12.21 -0.99 -15.27
CA ARG A 56 -11.27 -1.22 -16.38
C ARG A 56 -11.88 -1.02 -17.76
N ARG A 57 -13.22 -1.11 -17.88
CA ARG A 57 -13.90 -0.80 -19.15
C ARG A 57 -13.96 0.70 -19.40
N LEU A 58 -13.95 1.52 -18.34
CA LEU A 58 -14.01 2.97 -18.41
C LEU A 58 -12.61 3.60 -18.41
N VAL A 59 -11.69 3.04 -17.64
CA VAL A 59 -10.32 3.54 -17.46
C VAL A 59 -9.34 2.47 -17.96
N PRO A 60 -8.90 2.56 -19.23
CA PRO A 60 -7.91 1.62 -19.75
C PRO A 60 -6.55 1.80 -19.08
N GLY A 61 -5.77 0.72 -18.98
CA GLY A 61 -4.38 0.79 -18.50
C GLY A 61 -3.51 1.61 -19.46
N PHE A 62 -2.47 2.25 -18.92
CA PHE A 62 -1.52 3.06 -19.70
C PHE A 62 -0.09 2.69 -19.33
N MET A 63 0.76 2.41 -20.34
CA MET A 63 2.18 2.09 -20.18
C MET A 63 2.47 0.95 -19.17
N GLY A 64 1.57 -0.06 -19.09
CA GLY A 64 1.73 -1.18 -18.15
C GLY A 64 1.21 -0.90 -16.73
N ILE A 65 0.75 0.33 -16.44
CA ILE A 65 0.16 0.70 -15.16
C ILE A 65 -1.35 0.49 -15.20
N ASP A 66 -1.91 -0.16 -14.20
CA ASP A 66 -3.35 -0.34 -14.02
C ASP A 66 -3.99 0.94 -13.44
N LEU A 67 -4.31 1.90 -14.31
CA LEU A 67 -4.94 3.15 -13.90
C LEU A 67 -6.29 2.92 -13.22
N ALA A 68 -7.03 1.87 -13.60
CA ALA A 68 -8.29 1.53 -12.95
C ALA A 68 -8.09 1.19 -11.47
N SER A 69 -7.04 0.43 -11.12
CA SER A 69 -6.69 0.15 -9.73
C SER A 69 -6.28 1.42 -8.98
N ALA A 70 -5.51 2.33 -9.60
CA ALA A 70 -5.10 3.59 -8.99
C ALA A 70 -6.32 4.50 -8.71
N VAL A 71 -7.23 4.62 -9.67
CA VAL A 71 -8.48 5.38 -9.50
C VAL A 71 -9.36 4.76 -8.41
N LEU A 72 -9.50 3.43 -8.40
CA LEU A 72 -10.27 2.73 -7.36
C LEU A 72 -9.70 2.99 -5.97
N LEU A 73 -8.38 2.93 -5.82
CA LEU A 73 -7.69 3.22 -4.55
C LEU A 73 -8.01 4.63 -4.05
N LEU A 74 -7.89 5.64 -4.91
CA LEU A 74 -8.21 7.03 -4.56
C LEU A 74 -9.69 7.18 -4.19
N MET A 75 -10.60 6.55 -4.93
CA MET A 75 -12.04 6.60 -4.64
C MET A 75 -12.39 5.95 -3.30
N LEU A 76 -11.81 4.78 -3.00
CA LEU A 76 -12.05 4.08 -1.74
C LEU A 76 -11.48 4.84 -0.55
N GLU A 77 -10.27 5.39 -0.67
CA GLU A 77 -9.63 6.17 0.38
C GLU A 77 -10.42 7.46 0.63
N ALA A 78 -10.81 8.19 -0.43
CA ALA A 78 -11.64 9.38 -0.31
C ALA A 78 -13.00 9.07 0.33
N LEU A 79 -13.63 7.96 -0.05
CA LEU A 79 -14.89 7.53 0.54
C LEU A 79 -14.74 7.18 2.03
N LYS A 80 -13.66 6.48 2.41
CA LYS A 80 -13.34 6.17 3.81
C LYS A 80 -13.23 7.45 4.64
N ILE A 81 -12.40 8.42 4.19
CA ILE A 81 -12.20 9.69 4.89
C ILE A 81 -13.50 10.49 4.96
N ALA A 82 -14.28 10.54 3.87
CA ALA A 82 -15.56 11.24 3.85
C ALA A 82 -16.57 10.64 4.83
N LEU A 83 -16.68 9.32 4.89
CA LEU A 83 -17.57 8.62 5.83
C LEU A 83 -17.14 8.85 7.28
N ASP A 84 -15.85 8.82 7.57
CA ASP A 84 -15.33 9.10 8.91
C ASP A 84 -15.61 10.55 9.34
N ALA A 85 -15.40 11.53 8.46
CA ALA A 85 -15.74 12.92 8.70
C ALA A 85 -17.25 13.10 8.98
N LEU A 86 -18.12 12.46 8.22
CA LEU A 86 -19.59 12.53 8.42
C LEU A 86 -20.01 11.92 9.77
N VAL A 87 -19.41 10.80 10.18
CA VAL A 87 -19.65 10.21 11.51
C VAL A 87 -19.23 11.16 12.63
N GLN A 88 -18.24 11.99 12.40
CA GLN A 88 -17.77 13.01 13.32
C GLN A 88 -18.58 14.32 13.23
N GLY A 89 -19.54 14.41 12.30
CA GLY A 89 -20.40 15.60 12.11
C GLY A 89 -19.76 16.71 11.27
N ALA A 90 -18.69 16.38 10.53
CA ALA A 90 -17.99 17.32 9.64
C ALA A 90 -18.33 17.01 8.16
N VAL A 91 -18.32 18.06 7.32
CA VAL A 91 -18.46 17.92 5.87
C VAL A 91 -17.10 18.23 5.24
N PRO A 92 -16.38 17.24 4.72
CA PRO A 92 -15.04 17.43 4.22
C PRO A 92 -15.03 18.27 2.94
N HIS A 93 -14.06 19.18 2.82
CA HIS A 93 -13.85 19.92 1.58
C HIS A 93 -13.14 19.03 0.53
N PRO A 94 -13.59 19.02 -0.74
CA PRO A 94 -13.06 18.11 -1.76
C PRO A 94 -11.54 18.18 -1.96
N ALA A 95 -10.95 19.37 -1.86
CA ALA A 95 -9.50 19.54 -2.02
C ALA A 95 -8.71 18.85 -0.88
N GLY A 96 -9.13 19.06 0.38
CA GLY A 96 -8.53 18.39 1.53
C GLY A 96 -8.66 16.88 1.45
N LEU A 97 -9.85 16.41 1.06
CA LEU A 97 -10.14 15.00 0.90
C LEU A 97 -9.22 14.32 -0.14
N LEU A 98 -9.00 14.94 -1.30
CA LEU A 98 -8.10 14.39 -2.33
C LEU A 98 -6.65 14.36 -1.86
N ILE A 99 -6.17 15.43 -1.21
CA ILE A 99 -4.79 15.50 -0.72
C ILE A 99 -4.55 14.46 0.38
N LEU A 100 -5.48 14.32 1.33
CA LEU A 100 -5.40 13.30 2.37
C LEU A 100 -5.41 11.89 1.80
N SER A 101 -6.33 11.61 0.87
CA SER A 101 -6.41 10.30 0.21
C SER A 101 -5.10 9.94 -0.47
N PHE A 102 -4.48 10.89 -1.15
CA PHE A 102 -3.19 10.66 -1.80
C PHE A 102 -2.07 10.45 -0.77
N ALA A 103 -2.01 11.24 0.29
CA ALA A 103 -1.03 11.11 1.36
C ALA A 103 -1.14 9.75 2.07
N ASP A 104 -2.36 9.33 2.42
CA ASP A 104 -2.61 8.07 3.12
C ASP A 104 -2.32 6.85 2.24
N LEU A 105 -2.59 6.91 0.94
CA LEU A 105 -2.21 5.86 0.00
C LEU A 105 -0.70 5.72 -0.15
N ILE A 106 0.05 6.84 -0.20
CA ILE A 106 1.53 6.78 -0.19
C ILE A 106 2.01 6.15 1.11
N ARG A 107 1.51 6.60 2.26
CA ARG A 107 1.86 6.05 3.57
C ARG A 107 1.59 4.55 3.63
N MET A 108 0.40 4.11 3.23
CA MET A 108 0.04 2.69 3.18
C MET A 108 0.98 1.91 2.26
N THR A 109 1.37 2.48 1.11
CA THR A 109 2.35 1.87 0.20
C THR A 109 3.70 1.63 0.89
N LEU A 110 4.23 2.65 1.58
CA LEU A 110 5.49 2.53 2.32
C LEU A 110 5.41 1.42 3.38
N TYR A 111 4.33 1.37 4.17
CA TYR A 111 4.16 0.34 5.20
C TYR A 111 3.97 -1.07 4.62
N VAL A 112 3.28 -1.21 3.50
CA VAL A 112 3.17 -2.49 2.78
C VAL A 112 4.55 -2.96 2.32
N LEU A 113 5.38 -2.07 1.77
CA LEU A 113 6.75 -2.40 1.34
C LEU A 113 7.67 -2.72 2.52
N ILE A 114 7.59 -1.98 3.62
CA ILE A 114 8.32 -2.27 4.88
C ILE A 114 7.91 -3.65 5.40
N GLY A 115 6.62 -3.94 5.44
CA GLY A 115 6.11 -5.25 5.84
C GLY A 115 6.60 -6.39 4.92
N ALA A 116 6.62 -6.15 3.60
CA ALA A 116 7.14 -7.11 2.63
C ALA A 116 8.65 -7.36 2.81
N ILE A 117 9.44 -6.32 3.11
CA ILE A 117 10.86 -6.45 3.46
C ILE A 117 11.03 -7.30 4.72
N PHE A 118 10.24 -7.03 5.75
CA PHE A 118 10.29 -7.79 7.01
C PHE A 118 9.95 -9.28 6.79
N VAL A 119 8.87 -9.57 6.06
CA VAL A 119 8.49 -10.95 5.70
C VAL A 119 9.59 -11.63 4.89
N ARG A 120 10.19 -10.93 3.92
CA ARG A 120 11.32 -11.44 3.13
C ARG A 120 12.51 -11.85 3.99
N VAL A 121 12.90 -10.98 4.94
CA VAL A 121 14.02 -11.26 5.86
C VAL A 121 13.71 -12.47 6.74
N LEU A 122 12.50 -12.54 7.31
CA LEU A 122 12.08 -13.67 8.14
C LEU A 122 12.07 -14.99 7.34
N LEU A 123 11.50 -14.99 6.15
CA LEU A 123 11.46 -16.19 5.29
C LEU A 123 12.88 -16.63 4.91
N GLY A 124 13.80 -15.70 4.65
CA GLY A 124 15.20 -16.00 4.39
C GLY A 124 15.92 -16.68 5.55
N TRP A 125 15.52 -16.42 6.79
CA TRP A 125 16.07 -17.10 7.97
C TRP A 125 15.43 -18.45 8.26
N ILE A 126 14.11 -18.54 8.10
CA ILE A 126 13.35 -19.78 8.42
C ILE A 126 13.58 -20.84 7.34
N ASN A 127 13.61 -20.45 6.08
CA ASN A 127 13.70 -21.37 4.95
C ASN A 127 14.61 -20.82 3.84
N PRO A 128 15.94 -20.79 4.05
CA PRO A 128 16.88 -20.17 3.12
C PRO A 128 16.94 -20.85 1.74
N TYR A 129 16.54 -22.11 1.65
CA TYR A 129 16.58 -22.90 0.40
C TYR A 129 15.19 -23.37 -0.08
N GLY A 130 14.13 -22.94 0.62
CA GLY A 130 12.76 -23.39 0.30
C GLY A 130 12.10 -22.47 -0.72
N GLU A 131 11.49 -23.08 -1.72
CA GLU A 131 10.57 -22.40 -2.63
C GLU A 131 9.23 -22.18 -1.91
N HIS A 132 8.99 -20.95 -1.42
CA HIS A 132 7.73 -20.60 -0.82
C HIS A 132 7.06 -19.48 -1.64
N PRO A 133 5.78 -19.60 -2.00
CA PRO A 133 5.09 -18.62 -2.83
C PRO A 133 5.17 -17.17 -2.31
N LEU A 134 5.18 -16.99 -0.99
CA LEU A 134 5.34 -15.65 -0.37
C LEU A 134 6.75 -15.07 -0.54
N THR A 135 7.78 -15.93 -0.59
CA THR A 135 9.17 -15.48 -0.82
C THR A 135 9.27 -14.79 -2.17
N ASP A 136 8.73 -15.43 -3.19
CA ASP A 136 8.73 -14.91 -4.56
C ASP A 136 8.03 -13.56 -4.67
N LEU A 137 6.84 -13.43 -4.07
CA LEU A 137 6.09 -12.18 -4.05
C LEU A 137 6.82 -11.07 -3.32
N THR A 138 7.36 -11.36 -2.13
CA THR A 138 8.08 -10.36 -1.34
C THR A 138 9.38 -9.93 -2.02
N VAL A 139 10.05 -10.84 -2.73
CA VAL A 139 11.22 -10.52 -3.55
C VAL A 139 10.81 -9.56 -4.68
N HIS A 140 9.79 -9.88 -5.48
CA HIS A 140 9.35 -9.00 -6.57
C HIS A 140 8.94 -7.61 -6.08
N LEU A 141 8.19 -7.52 -4.97
CA LEU A 141 7.77 -6.26 -4.38
C LEU A 141 8.94 -5.40 -3.90
N THR A 142 9.96 -6.01 -3.32
CA THR A 142 11.02 -5.29 -2.62
C THR A 142 12.30 -5.11 -3.44
N GLU A 143 12.56 -5.98 -4.45
CA GLU A 143 13.79 -5.95 -5.24
C GLU A 143 14.09 -4.61 -5.93
N PRO A 144 13.09 -3.86 -6.46
CA PRO A 144 13.35 -2.54 -7.05
C PRO A 144 14.05 -1.57 -6.08
N PHE A 145 13.80 -1.70 -4.79
CA PHE A 145 14.36 -0.86 -3.72
C PHE A 145 15.61 -1.49 -3.09
N MET A 146 15.62 -2.81 -2.93
CA MET A 146 16.72 -3.55 -2.35
C MET A 146 17.96 -3.57 -3.25
N ARG A 147 17.77 -3.70 -4.58
CA ARG A 147 18.88 -3.75 -5.54
C ARG A 147 19.78 -2.51 -5.50
N PRO A 148 19.26 -1.26 -5.53
CA PRO A 148 20.13 -0.09 -5.36
C PRO A 148 20.75 0.00 -3.98
N ALA A 149 20.06 -0.39 -2.91
CA ALA A 149 20.62 -0.36 -1.55
C ALA A 149 21.80 -1.31 -1.39
N ARG A 150 21.77 -2.51 -1.98
CA ARG A 150 22.90 -3.46 -2.00
C ARG A 150 24.13 -2.95 -2.75
N ARG A 151 23.97 -2.01 -3.67
CA ARG A 151 25.09 -1.37 -4.35
C ARG A 151 25.80 -0.36 -3.45
N LEU A 152 25.08 0.23 -2.50
CA LEU A 152 25.62 1.19 -1.53
C LEU A 152 26.32 0.48 -0.36
N LEU A 153 25.72 -0.62 0.13
CA LEU A 153 26.30 -1.44 1.21
C LEU A 153 26.42 -2.89 0.73
N PRO A 154 27.64 -3.35 0.40
CA PRO A 154 27.88 -4.75 0.12
C PRO A 154 27.67 -5.60 1.38
N LEU A 155 27.58 -6.91 1.20
CA LEU A 155 27.44 -7.87 2.30
C LEU A 155 28.58 -7.70 3.31
N ILE A 156 28.25 -7.49 4.57
CA ILE A 156 29.22 -7.41 5.67
C ILE A 156 29.17 -8.73 6.42
N SER A 157 30.27 -9.49 6.36
CA SER A 157 30.36 -10.82 7.00
C SER A 157 29.24 -11.79 6.60
N GLY A 158 28.72 -11.68 5.37
CA GLY A 158 27.63 -12.52 4.87
C GLY A 158 26.21 -12.04 5.26
N ILE A 159 26.08 -10.94 5.98
CA ILE A 159 24.79 -10.35 6.37
C ILE A 159 24.42 -9.24 5.40
N ASP A 160 23.18 -9.29 4.88
CA ASP A 160 22.59 -8.23 4.05
C ASP A 160 21.98 -7.14 4.95
N LEU A 161 22.62 -5.97 5.00
CA LEU A 161 22.12 -4.81 5.74
C LEU A 161 21.28 -3.87 4.88
N SER A 162 21.09 -4.18 3.61
CA SER A 162 20.29 -3.33 2.70
C SER A 162 18.83 -3.14 3.14
N PRO A 163 18.14 -4.11 3.81
CA PRO A 163 16.80 -3.89 4.36
C PRO A 163 16.72 -2.69 5.30
N ILE A 164 17.73 -2.50 6.14
CA ILE A 164 17.77 -1.40 7.12
C ILE A 164 17.82 -0.04 6.40
N ILE A 165 18.66 0.07 5.36
CA ILE A 165 18.75 1.32 4.58
C ILE A 165 17.41 1.64 3.92
N VAL A 166 16.80 0.63 3.28
CA VAL A 166 15.51 0.85 2.59
C VAL A 166 14.42 1.29 3.56
N VAL A 167 14.34 0.66 4.73
CA VAL A 167 13.38 1.06 5.78
C VAL A 167 13.65 2.49 6.25
N ILE A 168 14.91 2.86 6.52
CA ILE A 168 15.26 4.24 6.90
C ILE A 168 14.85 5.24 5.81
N VAL A 169 15.09 4.93 4.54
CA VAL A 169 14.70 5.80 3.42
C VAL A 169 13.18 5.93 3.35
N PHE A 170 12.43 4.84 3.53
CA PHE A 170 10.96 4.88 3.52
C PHE A 170 10.40 5.70 4.68
N GLU A 171 10.96 5.58 5.89
CA GLU A 171 10.59 6.41 7.04
C GLU A 171 10.92 7.89 6.80
N LEU A 172 12.07 8.20 6.19
CA LEU A 172 12.39 9.57 5.81
C LEU A 172 11.41 10.13 4.78
N VAL A 173 10.96 9.34 3.81
CA VAL A 173 9.92 9.73 2.85
C VAL A 173 8.60 9.97 3.56
N ASP A 174 8.21 9.12 4.53
CA ASP A 174 6.99 9.34 5.31
C ASP A 174 7.06 10.66 6.08
N ILE A 175 8.17 10.93 6.78
CA ILE A 175 8.33 12.14 7.60
C ILE A 175 8.42 13.40 6.73
N LEU A 176 9.21 13.39 5.65
CA LEU A 176 9.54 14.60 4.90
C LEU A 176 8.58 14.90 3.75
N VAL A 177 7.86 13.91 3.24
CA VAL A 177 6.94 14.07 2.10
C VAL A 177 5.50 13.83 2.54
N VAL A 178 5.21 12.66 3.12
CA VAL A 178 3.83 12.29 3.47
C VAL A 178 3.33 13.14 4.64
N GLY A 179 4.15 13.38 5.66
CA GLY A 179 3.79 14.19 6.82
C GLY A 179 3.30 15.60 6.44
N PRO A 180 4.06 16.40 5.68
CA PRO A 180 3.62 17.70 5.18
C PRO A 180 2.37 17.65 4.31
N LEU A 181 2.26 16.66 3.41
CA LEU A 181 1.06 16.47 2.58
C LEU A 181 -0.17 16.19 3.44
N HIS A 182 -0.04 15.34 4.43
CA HIS A 182 -1.13 15.01 5.34
C HIS A 182 -1.56 16.21 6.17
N GLN A 183 -0.62 17.01 6.69
CA GLN A 183 -0.92 18.27 7.40
C GLN A 183 -1.64 19.27 6.49
N LEU A 184 -1.20 19.40 5.24
CA LEU A 184 -1.86 20.26 4.25
C LEU A 184 -3.30 19.78 3.98
N GLY A 185 -3.50 18.48 3.83
CA GLY A 185 -4.81 17.87 3.63
C GLY A 185 -5.76 18.15 4.80
N ILE A 186 -5.30 18.00 6.05
CA ILE A 186 -6.08 18.33 7.25
C ILE A 186 -6.43 19.82 7.30
N ALA A 187 -5.50 20.69 6.96
CA ALA A 187 -5.73 22.15 6.98
C ALA A 187 -6.78 22.60 5.94
N LEU A 188 -7.01 21.79 4.91
CA LEU A 188 -7.97 22.06 3.82
C LEU A 188 -9.25 21.23 3.95
N LEU A 189 -9.37 20.34 4.93
CA LEU A 189 -10.53 19.49 5.14
C LEU A 189 -11.68 20.26 5.79
#